data_0c0b75f2aaffc64554054edcfade02f6
#
_entry.id   0c0b75f2aaffc64554054edcfade02f6
#
_cell.length_a   1.000
_cell.length_b   1.000
_cell.length_c   1.000
_cell.angle_alpha   90.00
_cell.angle_beta   90.00
_cell.angle_gamma   90.00
#
_symmetry.space_group_name_H-M   'P 1'
#
loop_
_entity.id
_entity.type
_entity.pdbx_description
1 polymer ?
#
loop_
_entity_poly.entity_id
_entity_poly.type
_entity_poly.pdbx_seq_one_letter_code
_entity_poly.pdbx_strand_id
1 'polypeptide(L)'
;MLERILLSIILVASTHAAFARAPEAPGKPLPPGPMQAKVKAACTQCHNTTRIAEQHFSRVKWSDELSKMEGLGASVPDAERKDLLDYLTKNFGPQKAAPRATPRSAGSQ
;
A
#
# COMPACT_ATOMS: atom_id res chain seq x y z
N MET A 1 -11.67 -27.48 -52.95
CA MET A 1 -11.69 -26.11 -52.42
C MET A 1 -12.12 -26.05 -50.95
N LEU A 2 -13.04 -26.89 -50.48
CA LEU A 2 -13.45 -26.90 -49.06
C LEU A 2 -12.38 -27.36 -48.11
N GLU A 3 -11.53 -28.32 -48.46
CA GLU A 3 -10.46 -28.82 -47.61
C GLU A 3 -9.36 -27.81 -47.30
N ARG A 4 -9.12 -26.88 -48.22
CA ARG A 4 -8.11 -25.83 -47.99
C ARG A 4 -8.59 -24.71 -47.07
N ILE A 5 -9.89 -24.54 -46.93
CA ILE A 5 -10.49 -23.55 -46.03
C ILE A 5 -10.51 -24.03 -44.58
N LEU A 6 -10.67 -25.34 -44.37
CA LEU A 6 -10.68 -25.94 -43.04
C LEU A 6 -9.29 -25.97 -42.37
N LEU A 7 -8.20 -26.04 -43.14
CA LEU A 7 -6.84 -25.99 -42.58
C LEU A 7 -6.40 -24.60 -42.16
N SER A 8 -7.03 -23.55 -42.65
CA SER A 8 -6.66 -22.16 -42.30
C SER A 8 -7.32 -21.66 -41.00
N ILE A 9 -8.29 -22.36 -40.46
CA ILE A 9 -9.04 -21.94 -39.28
C ILE A 9 -8.41 -22.45 -37.97
N ILE A 10 -7.49 -23.41 -38.05
CA ILE A 10 -6.92 -24.08 -36.84
C ILE A 10 -5.67 -23.37 -36.30
N LEU A 11 -5.11 -22.39 -36.97
CA LEU A 11 -3.84 -21.73 -36.57
C LEU A 11 -4.01 -20.38 -35.87
N VAL A 12 -5.19 -20.04 -35.38
CA VAL A 12 -5.38 -18.94 -34.44
C VAL A 12 -5.71 -19.50 -33.06
N ALA A 13 -4.92 -20.47 -32.60
CA ALA A 13 -4.86 -20.79 -31.20
C ALA A 13 -4.14 -19.65 -30.50
N SER A 14 -4.95 -18.71 -30.05
CA SER A 14 -4.57 -17.56 -29.26
C SER A 14 -3.70 -18.00 -28.09
N THR A 15 -2.43 -17.74 -28.17
CA THR A 15 -1.55 -17.71 -27.01
C THR A 15 -1.94 -16.51 -26.14
N HIS A 16 -3.02 -16.64 -25.42
CA HIS A 16 -3.26 -15.78 -24.27
C HIS A 16 -2.22 -16.19 -23.22
N ALA A 17 -1.02 -15.62 -23.34
CA ALA A 17 -0.09 -15.59 -22.23
C ALA A 17 -0.80 -14.85 -21.13
N ALA A 18 -1.43 -15.57 -20.21
CA ALA A 18 -1.85 -15.05 -18.94
C ALA A 18 -0.58 -14.51 -18.30
N PHE A 19 -0.41 -13.20 -18.32
CA PHE A 19 0.56 -12.53 -17.46
C PHE A 19 0.09 -12.80 -16.02
N ALA A 20 0.45 -13.97 -15.51
CA ALA A 20 0.36 -14.26 -14.10
C ALA A 20 1.26 -13.23 -13.42
N ARG A 21 0.65 -12.17 -12.87
CA ARG A 21 1.35 -11.22 -12.02
C ARG A 21 1.98 -12.04 -10.91
N ALA A 22 3.30 -12.03 -10.83
CA ALA A 22 4.00 -12.71 -9.74
C ALA A 22 3.39 -12.22 -8.41
N PRO A 23 3.12 -13.11 -7.44
CA PRO A 23 2.61 -12.69 -6.15
C PRO A 23 3.58 -11.67 -5.57
N GLU A 24 3.07 -10.48 -5.29
CA GLU A 24 3.85 -9.42 -4.68
C GLU A 24 4.36 -9.90 -3.33
N ALA A 25 5.64 -9.69 -3.05
CA ALA A 25 6.23 -10.09 -1.78
C ALA A 25 5.42 -9.49 -0.61
N PRO A 26 5.22 -10.25 0.48
CA PRO A 26 4.51 -9.74 1.64
C PRO A 26 5.18 -8.46 2.14
N GLY A 27 4.39 -7.40 2.29
CA GLY A 27 4.86 -6.11 2.78
C GLY A 27 5.22 -6.16 4.28
N LYS A 28 5.78 -5.07 4.79
CA LYS A 28 6.06 -4.93 6.23
C LYS A 28 4.79 -5.19 7.06
N PRO A 29 4.88 -5.92 8.18
CA PRO A 29 3.73 -6.17 9.02
C PRO A 29 3.19 -4.85 9.59
N LEU A 30 1.87 -4.72 9.63
CA LEU A 30 1.21 -3.61 10.28
C LEU A 30 1.11 -3.88 11.80
N PRO A 31 1.25 -2.86 12.65
CA PRO A 31 1.06 -3.00 14.09
C PRO A 31 -0.30 -3.62 14.44
N PRO A 32 -0.39 -4.47 15.47
CA PRO A 32 -1.65 -5.06 15.89
C PRO A 32 -2.61 -4.02 16.41
N GLY A 33 -3.91 -4.27 16.21
CA GLY A 33 -4.99 -3.41 16.68
C GLY A 33 -6.30 -3.69 15.95
N PRO A 34 -7.42 -3.16 16.43
CA PRO A 34 -8.75 -3.43 15.87
C PRO A 34 -8.90 -2.96 14.42
N MET A 35 -8.10 -1.98 14.00
CA MET A 35 -8.14 -1.44 12.64
C MET A 35 -7.11 -2.07 11.68
N GLN A 36 -6.22 -2.94 12.15
CA GLN A 36 -5.18 -3.55 11.32
C GLN A 36 -5.74 -4.26 10.07
N ALA A 37 -6.75 -5.10 10.25
CA ALA A 37 -7.36 -5.83 9.15
C ALA A 37 -8.08 -4.90 8.16
N LYS A 38 -8.72 -3.84 8.65
CA LYS A 38 -9.43 -2.84 7.83
C LYS A 38 -8.46 -1.97 7.04
N VAL A 39 -7.38 -1.52 7.66
CA VAL A 39 -6.29 -0.82 6.96
C VAL A 39 -5.70 -1.71 5.87
N LYS A 40 -5.43 -2.97 6.18
CA LYS A 40 -4.94 -3.93 5.19
C LYS A 40 -5.93 -4.07 4.03
N ALA A 41 -7.21 -4.31 4.31
CA ALA A 41 -8.23 -4.48 3.27
C ALA A 41 -8.41 -3.24 2.38
N ALA A 42 -8.44 -2.05 2.98
CA ALA A 42 -8.63 -0.80 2.24
C ALA A 42 -7.41 -0.36 1.43
N CYS A 43 -6.20 -0.62 1.93
CA CYS A 43 -4.99 0.00 1.40
C CYS A 43 -4.10 -0.94 0.57
N THR A 44 -4.33 -2.26 0.59
CA THR A 44 -3.44 -3.23 -0.06
C THR A 44 -4.00 -3.87 -1.32
N GLN A 45 -5.02 -3.29 -1.90
CA GLN A 45 -5.57 -3.78 -3.18
C GLN A 45 -4.68 -3.41 -4.38
N CYS A 46 -3.93 -2.33 -4.28
CA CYS A 46 -3.09 -1.81 -5.36
C CYS A 46 -1.59 -1.89 -5.05
N HIS A 47 -1.20 -1.96 -3.80
CA HIS A 47 0.19 -2.03 -3.35
C HIS A 47 0.28 -2.72 -1.98
N ASN A 48 1.47 -3.10 -1.53
CA ASN A 48 1.65 -3.80 -0.26
C ASN A 48 1.74 -2.83 0.94
N THR A 49 1.75 -3.39 2.15
CA THR A 49 1.77 -2.65 3.41
C THR A 49 3.05 -1.83 3.64
N THR A 50 4.14 -2.12 2.95
CA THR A 50 5.40 -1.35 3.04
C THR A 50 5.18 0.11 2.71
N ARG A 51 4.34 0.40 1.72
CA ARG A 51 3.97 1.78 1.34
C ARG A 51 3.37 2.56 2.50
N ILE A 52 2.64 1.91 3.39
CA ILE A 52 2.05 2.52 4.58
C ILE A 52 3.10 2.63 5.68
N ALA A 53 3.80 1.53 5.94
CA ALA A 53 4.72 1.39 7.06
C ALA A 53 5.96 2.29 6.96
N GLU A 54 6.28 2.80 5.79
CA GLU A 54 7.40 3.70 5.55
C GLU A 54 7.02 5.19 5.59
N GLN A 55 5.73 5.50 5.74
CA GLN A 55 5.27 6.88 5.85
C GLN A 55 5.25 7.33 7.31
N HIS A 56 5.49 8.63 7.50
CA HIS A 56 5.44 9.27 8.81
C HIS A 56 4.67 10.59 8.69
N PHE A 57 3.38 10.47 8.41
CA PHE A 57 2.53 11.62 8.10
C PHE A 57 1.78 12.15 9.33
N SER A 58 1.58 13.46 9.36
CA SER A 58 0.64 14.07 10.30
C SER A 58 -0.79 13.56 10.02
N ARG A 59 -1.69 13.73 10.98
CA ARG A 59 -3.10 13.37 10.81
C ARG A 59 -3.74 14.05 9.58
N VAL A 60 -3.43 15.32 9.36
CA VAL A 60 -3.92 16.07 8.20
C VAL A 60 -3.43 15.42 6.91
N LYS A 61 -2.13 15.13 6.84
CA LYS A 61 -1.55 14.49 5.66
C LYS A 61 -2.13 13.08 5.43
N TRP A 62 -2.35 12.30 6.49
CA TRP A 62 -3.04 11.00 6.36
C TRP A 62 -4.47 11.15 5.85
N SER A 63 -5.20 12.18 6.29
CA SER A 63 -6.55 12.48 5.78
C SER A 63 -6.54 12.80 4.29
N ASP A 64 -5.56 13.60 3.83
CA ASP A 64 -5.40 13.94 2.42
C ASP A 64 -5.06 12.70 1.57
N GLU A 65 -4.17 11.85 2.08
CA GLU A 65 -3.82 10.60 1.38
C GLU A 65 -5.00 9.62 1.33
N LEU A 66 -5.82 9.52 2.38
CA LEU A 66 -7.05 8.71 2.35
C LEU A 66 -7.99 9.23 1.25
N SER A 67 -8.25 10.54 1.22
CA SER A 67 -9.12 11.14 0.19
C SER A 67 -8.60 10.88 -1.22
N LYS A 68 -7.29 10.96 -1.40
CA LYS A 68 -6.64 10.64 -2.67
C LYS A 68 -6.84 9.18 -3.07
N MET A 69 -6.65 8.26 -2.14
CA MET A 69 -6.83 6.82 -2.41
C MET A 69 -8.29 6.48 -2.69
N GLU A 70 -9.24 7.12 -1.99
CA GLU A 70 -10.68 7.00 -2.29
C GLU A 70 -11.00 7.48 -3.70
N GLY A 71 -10.42 8.59 -4.13
CA GLY A 71 -10.52 9.09 -5.51
C GLY A 71 -9.94 8.13 -6.56
N LEU A 72 -9.04 7.22 -6.15
CA LEU A 72 -8.46 6.16 -6.99
C LEU A 72 -9.19 4.82 -6.85
N GLY A 73 -10.27 4.75 -6.07
CA GLY A 73 -11.12 3.58 -5.93
C GLY A 73 -10.97 2.80 -4.63
N ALA A 74 -10.20 3.29 -3.65
CA ALA A 74 -10.16 2.67 -2.33
C ALA A 74 -11.52 2.82 -1.62
N SER A 75 -11.96 1.77 -0.95
CA SER A 75 -13.20 1.78 -0.17
C SER A 75 -12.90 2.03 1.30
N VAL A 76 -13.27 3.22 1.77
CA VAL A 76 -13.17 3.60 3.19
C VAL A 76 -14.56 4.07 3.65
N PRO A 77 -15.30 3.25 4.41
CA PRO A 77 -16.60 3.67 4.94
C PRO A 77 -16.45 4.90 5.84
N ASP A 78 -17.32 5.88 5.68
CA ASP A 78 -17.31 7.12 6.49
C ASP A 78 -17.28 6.84 7.99
N ALA A 79 -18.05 5.83 8.44
CA ALA A 79 -18.12 5.43 9.84
C ALA A 79 -16.76 4.93 10.40
N GLU A 80 -15.87 4.44 9.53
CA GLU A 80 -14.56 3.89 9.91
C GLU A 80 -13.41 4.88 9.69
N ARG A 81 -13.67 5.95 8.97
CA ARG A 81 -12.64 6.93 8.56
C ARG A 81 -11.87 7.51 9.74
N LYS A 82 -12.59 7.86 10.81
CA LYS A 82 -11.97 8.39 12.02
C LYS A 82 -11.02 7.38 12.66
N ASP A 83 -11.46 6.15 12.82
CA ASP A 83 -10.69 5.09 13.48
C ASP A 83 -9.48 4.67 12.64
N LEU A 84 -9.62 4.66 11.30
CA LEU A 84 -8.50 4.47 10.37
C LEU A 84 -7.45 5.58 10.54
N LEU A 85 -7.88 6.84 10.60
CA LEU A 85 -6.97 7.98 10.81
C LEU A 85 -6.28 7.91 12.18
N ASP A 86 -6.99 7.49 13.23
CA ASP A 86 -6.44 7.33 14.56
C ASP A 86 -5.36 6.24 14.57
N TYR A 87 -5.63 5.11 13.93
CA TYR A 87 -4.65 4.01 13.77
C TYR A 87 -3.41 4.46 12.99
N LEU A 88 -3.59 5.09 11.83
CA LEU A 88 -2.49 5.53 10.97
C LEU A 88 -1.64 6.60 11.68
N THR A 89 -2.27 7.56 12.35
CA THR A 89 -1.55 8.63 13.06
C THR A 89 -0.79 8.10 14.27
N LYS A 90 -1.38 7.15 14.98
CA LYS A 90 -0.75 6.52 16.16
C LYS A 90 0.49 5.72 15.77
N ASN A 91 0.39 4.92 14.72
CA ASN A 91 1.43 3.95 14.35
C ASN A 91 2.43 4.51 13.32
N PHE A 92 2.01 5.44 12.48
CA PHE A 92 2.78 5.99 11.36
C PHE A 92 2.69 7.53 11.33
N GLY A 93 2.61 8.16 12.49
CA GLY A 93 2.69 9.62 12.63
C GLY A 93 4.12 10.13 12.50
N PRO A 94 4.30 11.46 12.55
CA PRO A 94 5.63 12.05 12.53
C PRO A 94 6.49 11.48 13.67
N GLN A 95 7.67 11.00 13.33
CA GLN A 95 8.63 10.60 14.35
C GLN A 95 9.06 11.84 15.12
N LYS A 96 8.95 11.81 16.45
CA LYS A 96 9.62 12.81 17.28
C LYS A 96 11.11 12.73 16.93
N ALA A 97 11.68 13.84 16.47
CA ALA A 97 13.11 13.93 16.26
C ALA A 97 13.78 13.41 17.54
N ALA A 98 14.60 12.36 17.39
CA ALA A 98 15.42 11.91 18.51
C ALA A 98 16.18 13.14 19.03
N PRO A 99 16.31 13.33 20.37
CA PRO A 99 17.09 14.41 20.92
C PRO A 99 18.45 14.39 20.21
N ARG A 100 18.76 15.46 19.51
CA ARG A 100 20.06 15.57 18.82
C ARG A 100 21.12 15.39 19.89
N ALA A 101 21.84 14.27 19.86
CA ALA A 101 22.95 14.05 20.73
C ALA A 101 23.87 15.30 20.60
N THR A 102 23.97 16.05 21.65
CA THR A 102 24.93 17.17 21.71
C THR A 102 26.31 16.59 21.41
N PRO A 103 27.04 17.13 20.42
CA PRO A 103 28.39 16.67 20.20
C PRO A 103 29.13 16.90 21.51
N ARG A 104 29.59 15.81 22.11
CA ARG A 104 30.47 15.85 23.27
C ARG A 104 31.72 16.58 22.80
N SER A 105 31.89 17.83 23.23
CA SER A 105 33.10 18.58 22.95
C SER A 105 34.26 17.73 23.48
N ALA A 106 35.09 17.27 22.55
CA ALA A 106 36.32 16.65 22.87
C ALA A 106 37.14 17.72 23.64
N GLY A 107 37.23 17.54 24.94
CA GLY A 107 38.11 18.36 25.75
C GLY A 107 39.52 18.22 25.22
N SER A 108 40.07 19.32 24.81
CA SER A 108 41.51 19.44 24.57
C SER A 108 42.27 19.18 25.86
N GLN A 109 43.12 18.22 25.81
CA GLN A 109 44.34 18.22 26.65
C GLN A 109 45.53 18.42 25.76
#